data_9809db5b86a6b6a1a6827c8536b05d89
#
_entry.id   9809db5b86a6b6a1a6827c8536b05d89
#
_cell.length_a   1.000
_cell.length_b   1.000
_cell.length_c   1.000
_cell.angle_alpha   90.00
_cell.angle_beta   90.00
_cell.angle_gamma   90.00
#
_symmetry.space_group_name_H-M   'P 1'
#
loop_
_entity.id
_entity.type
_entity.pdbx_description
1 polymer ?
#
loop_
_entity_poly.entity_id
_entity_poly.type
_entity_poly.pdbx_seq_one_letter_code
_entity_poly.pdbx_strand_id
1 'polypeptide(L)'
;MNKEQVARLIDHTLLKADASREAVIQLAKEAKEHRFASVCVNPSQIETAYEILKDTPEVKVCTVIGFPLGASTPETKAFETKDAIEKGATEVDMVINIGALKDKNDELVLRDIQAVVEAAKGKALTKVIIETCLLTDEEKVRACELSVKAGADFVKTSTGFSTGGATVADIALMRKTVGPDLGVKASGGVRSLADVEALVAAGATRIGASSGIAIVNGQQSNSAY
;
A
#
# COMPACT_ATOMS: atom_id res chain seq x y z
N MET A 1 -7.81 -5.29 -19.92
CA MET A 1 -8.54 -4.22 -19.19
C MET A 1 -8.49 -2.93 -19.99
N ASN A 2 -9.51 -2.04 -19.90
CA ASN A 2 -9.40 -0.70 -20.51
C ASN A 2 -8.60 0.27 -19.61
N LYS A 3 -8.18 1.42 -20.18
CA LYS A 3 -7.34 2.42 -19.50
C LYS A 3 -7.96 2.93 -18.17
N GLU A 4 -9.26 3.17 -18.16
CA GLU A 4 -9.96 3.66 -16.97
C GLU A 4 -10.03 2.59 -15.87
N GLN A 5 -10.31 1.34 -16.22
CA GLN A 5 -10.29 0.23 -15.27
C GLN A 5 -8.92 0.05 -14.62
N VAL A 6 -7.84 0.18 -15.41
CA VAL A 6 -6.47 0.10 -14.90
C VAL A 6 -6.16 1.27 -13.97
N ALA A 7 -6.51 2.49 -14.37
CA ALA A 7 -6.28 3.69 -13.57
C ALA A 7 -6.91 3.60 -12.17
N ARG A 8 -8.14 3.09 -12.08
CA ARG A 8 -8.88 2.91 -10.82
C ARG A 8 -8.25 1.91 -9.85
N LEU A 9 -7.28 1.11 -10.31
CA LEU A 9 -6.54 0.17 -9.46
C LEU A 9 -5.22 0.76 -8.94
N ILE A 10 -4.74 1.88 -9.50
CA ILE A 10 -3.39 2.38 -9.24
C ILE A 10 -3.38 3.33 -8.04
N ASP A 11 -2.54 3.00 -7.05
CA ASP A 11 -2.01 3.95 -6.07
C ASP A 11 -0.73 4.56 -6.66
N HIS A 12 -0.83 5.81 -7.17
CA HIS A 12 0.29 6.52 -7.77
C HIS A 12 1.27 6.96 -6.69
N THR A 13 2.46 6.38 -6.69
CA THR A 13 3.33 6.31 -5.51
C THR A 13 4.63 7.09 -5.67
N LEU A 14 4.97 7.90 -4.66
CA LEU A 14 6.25 8.58 -4.54
C LEU A 14 6.70 8.60 -3.06
N LEU A 15 7.61 7.69 -2.71
CA LEU A 15 8.09 7.47 -1.34
C LEU A 15 9.60 7.68 -1.17
N LYS A 16 10.29 8.20 -2.19
CA LYS A 16 11.71 8.52 -2.09
C LYS A 16 11.96 9.56 -0.99
N ALA A 17 13.04 9.39 -0.25
CA ALA A 17 13.39 10.29 0.85
C ALA A 17 13.68 11.74 0.37
N ASP A 18 14.15 11.88 -0.87
CA ASP A 18 14.47 13.15 -1.52
C ASP A 18 13.32 13.73 -2.38
N ALA A 19 12.12 13.16 -2.27
CA ALA A 19 10.95 13.66 -3.00
C ALA A 19 10.64 15.11 -2.63
N SER A 20 10.75 16.02 -3.60
CA SER A 20 10.43 17.42 -3.38
C SER A 20 8.92 17.67 -3.31
N ARG A 21 8.54 18.81 -2.72
CA ARG A 21 7.14 19.25 -2.68
C ARG A 21 6.55 19.40 -4.08
N GLU A 22 7.33 19.89 -5.04
CA GLU A 22 6.93 20.06 -6.44
C GLU A 22 6.65 18.70 -7.10
N ALA A 23 7.46 17.69 -6.81
CA ALA A 23 7.25 16.32 -7.32
C ALA A 23 5.94 15.72 -6.76
N VAL A 24 5.60 15.97 -5.49
CA VAL A 24 4.32 15.53 -4.90
C VAL A 24 3.13 16.29 -5.49
N ILE A 25 3.24 17.60 -5.75
CA ILE A 25 2.21 18.36 -6.45
C ILE A 25 1.96 17.79 -7.85
N GLN A 26 3.02 17.48 -8.59
CA GLN A 26 2.91 16.88 -9.91
C GLN A 26 2.23 15.49 -9.84
N LEU A 27 2.65 14.64 -8.92
CA LEU A 27 2.05 13.32 -8.67
C LEU A 27 0.53 13.44 -8.41
N ALA A 28 0.12 14.39 -7.56
CA ALA A 28 -1.28 14.59 -7.22
C ALA A 28 -2.11 15.11 -8.41
N LYS A 29 -1.54 16.01 -9.24
CA LYS A 29 -2.18 16.48 -10.48
C LYS A 29 -2.37 15.33 -11.47
N GLU A 30 -1.36 14.48 -11.67
CA GLU A 30 -1.44 13.30 -12.52
C GLU A 30 -2.51 12.33 -12.03
N ALA A 31 -2.56 12.07 -10.72
CA ALA A 31 -3.58 11.20 -10.14
C ALA A 31 -5.00 11.75 -10.34
N LYS A 32 -5.18 13.07 -10.21
CA LYS A 32 -6.44 13.76 -10.48
C LYS A 32 -6.85 13.64 -11.95
N GLU A 33 -5.95 13.93 -12.88
CA GLU A 33 -6.19 13.89 -14.33
C GLU A 33 -6.56 12.48 -14.80
N HIS A 34 -5.82 11.47 -14.35
CA HIS A 34 -6.04 10.07 -14.77
C HIS A 34 -7.04 9.33 -13.88
N ARG A 35 -7.57 9.97 -12.83
CA ARG A 35 -8.49 9.38 -11.86
C ARG A 35 -7.96 8.08 -11.26
N PHE A 36 -6.70 8.11 -10.80
CA PHE A 36 -6.13 6.99 -10.08
C PHE A 36 -6.88 6.70 -8.77
N ALA A 37 -6.71 5.51 -8.19
CA ALA A 37 -7.34 5.14 -6.93
C ALA A 37 -6.86 6.05 -5.79
N SER A 38 -5.56 6.32 -5.74
CA SER A 38 -4.94 7.19 -4.74
C SER A 38 -3.62 7.76 -5.23
N VAL A 39 -3.10 8.73 -4.48
CA VAL A 39 -1.66 8.97 -4.38
C VAL A 39 -1.14 8.32 -3.11
N CYS A 40 0.11 7.81 -3.12
CA CYS A 40 0.75 7.30 -1.92
C CYS A 40 2.07 8.05 -1.68
N VAL A 41 2.14 8.78 -0.56
CA VAL A 41 3.23 9.71 -0.24
C VAL A 41 3.72 9.50 1.20
N ASN A 42 4.93 9.98 1.49
CA ASN A 42 5.43 10.00 2.87
C ASN A 42 4.57 10.89 3.78
N PRO A 43 4.50 10.62 5.09
CA PRO A 43 3.65 11.35 6.03
C PRO A 43 3.84 12.87 6.01
N SER A 44 5.06 13.36 5.83
CA SER A 44 5.36 14.80 5.74
C SER A 44 4.77 15.50 4.51
N GLN A 45 4.26 14.74 3.53
CA GLN A 45 3.73 15.26 2.26
C GLN A 45 2.20 15.13 2.14
N ILE A 46 1.53 14.64 3.17
CA ILE A 46 0.08 14.39 3.15
C ILE A 46 -0.68 15.70 2.86
N GLU A 47 -0.36 16.77 3.60
CA GLU A 47 -1.04 18.07 3.43
C GLU A 47 -0.84 18.63 2.02
N THR A 48 0.35 18.45 1.43
CA THR A 48 0.62 18.87 0.04
C THR A 48 -0.27 18.13 -0.95
N ALA A 49 -0.41 16.81 -0.81
CA ALA A 49 -1.27 16.01 -1.68
C ALA A 49 -2.75 16.32 -1.45
N TYR A 50 -3.16 16.45 -0.19
CA TYR A 50 -4.53 16.77 0.20
C TYR A 50 -5.01 18.09 -0.40
N GLU A 51 -4.22 19.17 -0.34
CA GLU A 51 -4.58 20.46 -0.92
C GLU A 51 -4.90 20.42 -2.42
N ILE A 52 -4.25 19.52 -3.17
CA ILE A 52 -4.52 19.34 -4.61
C ILE A 52 -5.75 18.46 -4.86
N LEU A 53 -6.04 17.52 -3.95
CA LEU A 53 -7.04 16.47 -4.16
C LEU A 53 -8.35 16.70 -3.40
N LYS A 54 -8.43 17.67 -2.49
CA LYS A 54 -9.60 17.91 -1.62
C LYS A 54 -10.92 18.09 -2.37
N ASP A 55 -10.88 18.61 -3.60
CA ASP A 55 -12.04 18.78 -4.47
C ASP A 55 -12.27 17.57 -5.41
N THR A 56 -11.53 16.48 -5.22
CA THR A 56 -11.59 15.27 -6.05
C THR A 56 -11.61 14.03 -5.13
N PRO A 57 -12.66 13.84 -4.35
CA PRO A 57 -12.70 12.84 -3.27
C PRO A 57 -12.63 11.39 -3.76
N GLU A 58 -12.82 11.14 -5.05
CA GLU A 58 -12.62 9.82 -5.66
C GLU A 58 -11.14 9.41 -5.74
N VAL A 59 -10.18 10.36 -5.72
CA VAL A 59 -8.75 10.08 -5.65
C VAL A 59 -8.31 10.22 -4.19
N LYS A 60 -7.93 9.11 -3.56
CA LYS A 60 -7.61 9.08 -2.13
C LYS A 60 -6.20 9.58 -1.84
N VAL A 61 -6.00 10.09 -0.63
CA VAL A 61 -4.65 10.37 -0.10
C VAL A 61 -4.25 9.21 0.79
N CYS A 62 -3.27 8.44 0.32
CA CYS A 62 -2.68 7.31 1.04
C CYS A 62 -1.30 7.73 1.58
N THR A 63 -0.95 7.24 2.76
CA THR A 63 0.39 7.34 3.31
C THR A 63 0.86 6.02 3.91
N VAL A 64 2.08 6.01 4.44
CA VAL A 64 2.70 4.82 5.02
C VAL A 64 2.92 4.99 6.52
N ILE A 65 2.85 3.90 7.27
CA ILE A 65 2.95 3.86 8.73
C ILE A 65 4.01 2.84 9.16
N GLY A 66 4.92 3.25 10.05
CA GLY A 66 6.04 2.41 10.49
C GLY A 66 6.96 1.99 9.34
N PHE A 67 7.11 2.83 8.36
CA PHE A 67 7.69 2.51 7.07
C PHE A 67 9.15 2.96 6.95
N PRO A 68 10.04 2.18 6.26
CA PRO A 68 9.74 0.92 5.59
C PRO A 68 9.98 -0.34 6.45
N LEU A 69 10.50 -0.23 7.67
CA LEU A 69 11.03 -1.35 8.46
C LEU A 69 9.97 -2.10 9.28
N GLY A 70 8.84 -1.46 9.61
CA GLY A 70 7.82 -2.04 10.47
C GLY A 70 8.25 -2.21 11.94
N ALA A 71 9.42 -1.70 12.32
CA ALA A 71 10.09 -1.96 13.60
C ALA A 71 9.76 -0.93 14.71
N SER A 72 8.85 0.00 14.47
CA SER A 72 8.33 0.89 15.52
C SER A 72 7.35 0.15 16.42
N THR A 73 7.11 0.70 17.62
CA THR A 73 6.14 0.12 18.55
C THR A 73 4.70 0.30 18.04
N PRO A 74 3.75 -0.55 18.47
CA PRO A 74 2.33 -0.40 18.15
C PRO A 74 1.78 0.98 18.52
N GLU A 75 2.18 1.52 19.65
CA GLU A 75 1.76 2.84 20.15
C GLU A 75 2.26 3.96 19.22
N THR A 76 3.50 3.87 18.75
CA THR A 76 4.07 4.82 17.79
C THR A 76 3.33 4.77 16.45
N LYS A 77 3.03 3.57 15.93
CA LYS A 77 2.26 3.41 14.69
C LYS A 77 0.83 3.94 14.82
N ALA A 78 0.19 3.73 15.98
CA ALA A 78 -1.14 4.30 16.26
C ALA A 78 -1.12 5.82 16.28
N PHE A 79 -0.09 6.42 16.89
CA PHE A 79 0.09 7.88 16.90
C PHE A 79 0.31 8.43 15.49
N GLU A 80 1.23 7.81 14.73
CA GLU A 80 1.52 8.17 13.34
C GLU A 80 0.25 8.09 12.46
N THR A 81 -0.57 7.06 12.66
CA THR A 81 -1.86 6.90 11.97
C THR A 81 -2.82 8.05 12.26
N LYS A 82 -2.97 8.44 13.53
CA LYS A 82 -3.85 9.56 13.92
C LYS A 82 -3.37 10.87 13.33
N ASP A 83 -2.09 11.17 13.42
CA ASP A 83 -1.47 12.37 12.84
C ASP A 83 -1.65 12.41 11.32
N ALA A 84 -1.47 11.28 10.63
CA ALA A 84 -1.70 11.18 9.19
C ALA A 84 -3.14 11.49 8.80
N ILE A 85 -4.11 10.96 9.53
CA ILE A 85 -5.54 11.19 9.29
C ILE A 85 -5.91 12.65 9.53
N GLU A 86 -5.42 13.26 10.59
CA GLU A 86 -5.65 14.68 10.91
C GLU A 86 -5.12 15.61 9.79
N LYS A 87 -4.05 15.19 9.09
CA LYS A 87 -3.47 15.89 7.95
C LYS A 87 -4.16 15.62 6.61
N GLY A 88 -5.14 14.73 6.56
CA GLY A 88 -5.96 14.48 5.38
C GLY A 88 -5.76 13.12 4.71
N ALA A 89 -5.01 12.19 5.30
CA ALA A 89 -4.94 10.83 4.78
C ALA A 89 -6.27 10.10 4.99
N THR A 90 -6.72 9.40 3.95
CA THR A 90 -7.93 8.56 3.96
C THR A 90 -7.61 7.09 3.76
N GLU A 91 -6.37 6.76 3.48
CA GLU A 91 -5.83 5.39 3.43
C GLU A 91 -4.44 5.37 4.10
N VAL A 92 -4.13 4.30 4.81
CA VAL A 92 -2.84 4.09 5.47
C VAL A 92 -2.31 2.70 5.18
N ASP A 93 -1.05 2.61 4.75
CA ASP A 93 -0.33 1.38 4.47
C ASP A 93 0.72 1.15 5.56
N MET A 94 0.41 0.35 6.57
CA MET A 94 1.35 0.02 7.64
C MET A 94 2.27 -1.15 7.26
N VAL A 95 3.47 -1.19 7.79
CA VAL A 95 4.35 -2.36 7.72
C VAL A 95 4.24 -3.15 9.03
N ILE A 96 4.08 -4.48 8.93
CA ILE A 96 4.06 -5.34 10.12
C ILE A 96 5.40 -5.35 10.85
N ASN A 97 5.41 -5.75 12.12
CA ASN A 97 6.65 -6.08 12.80
C ASN A 97 7.17 -7.44 12.31
N ILE A 98 8.05 -7.39 11.29
CA ILE A 98 8.59 -8.57 10.62
C ILE A 98 9.42 -9.43 11.58
N GLY A 99 10.20 -8.79 12.46
CA GLY A 99 10.99 -9.51 13.47
C GLY A 99 10.11 -10.33 14.41
N ALA A 100 9.04 -9.74 14.91
CA ALA A 100 8.09 -10.45 15.77
C ALA A 100 7.41 -11.62 15.04
N LEU A 101 7.08 -11.46 13.74
CA LEU A 101 6.55 -12.55 12.93
C LEU A 101 7.56 -13.71 12.80
N LYS A 102 8.84 -13.39 12.56
CA LYS A 102 9.94 -14.38 12.51
C LYS A 102 10.11 -15.14 13.83
N ASP A 103 9.98 -14.42 14.94
CA ASP A 103 10.05 -14.99 16.30
C ASP A 103 8.80 -15.80 16.69
N LYS A 104 7.82 -15.90 15.80
CA LYS A 104 6.49 -16.51 16.05
C LYS A 104 5.73 -15.82 17.20
N ASN A 105 6.01 -14.54 17.45
CA ASN A 105 5.29 -13.73 18.42
C ASN A 105 4.04 -13.13 17.76
N ASP A 106 3.08 -13.99 17.45
CA ASP A 106 1.85 -13.64 16.75
C ASP A 106 0.97 -12.67 17.57
N GLU A 107 1.07 -12.72 18.90
CA GLU A 107 0.38 -11.78 19.79
C GLU A 107 0.85 -10.34 19.56
N LEU A 108 2.16 -10.12 19.48
CA LEU A 108 2.72 -8.81 19.20
C LEU A 108 2.37 -8.33 17.78
N VAL A 109 2.45 -9.21 16.77
CA VAL A 109 2.08 -8.87 15.39
C VAL A 109 0.60 -8.48 15.31
N LEU A 110 -0.28 -9.25 15.95
CA LEU A 110 -1.71 -8.94 15.99
C LEU A 110 -1.98 -7.60 16.66
N ARG A 111 -1.38 -7.35 17.83
CA ARG A 111 -1.50 -6.09 18.56
C ARG A 111 -0.99 -4.91 17.75
N ASP A 112 0.11 -5.08 17.03
CA ASP A 112 0.72 -4.07 16.16
C ASP A 112 -0.25 -3.64 15.04
N ILE A 113 -0.86 -4.61 14.35
CA ILE A 113 -1.84 -4.33 13.30
C ILE A 113 -3.12 -3.71 13.90
N GLN A 114 -3.63 -4.26 15.00
CA GLN A 114 -4.84 -3.75 15.67
C GLN A 114 -4.68 -2.30 16.12
N ALA A 115 -3.50 -1.90 16.57
CA ALA A 115 -3.23 -0.53 16.99
C ALA A 115 -3.45 0.48 15.85
N VAL A 116 -3.07 0.13 14.63
CA VAL A 116 -3.30 0.96 13.44
C VAL A 116 -4.76 0.88 12.99
N VAL A 117 -5.35 -0.31 12.93
CA VAL A 117 -6.75 -0.50 12.54
C VAL A 117 -7.70 0.29 13.44
N GLU A 118 -7.53 0.21 14.76
CA GLU A 118 -8.36 0.96 15.71
C GLU A 118 -8.14 2.49 15.60
N ALA A 119 -6.89 2.93 15.37
CA ALA A 119 -6.61 4.35 15.16
C ALA A 119 -7.25 4.90 13.87
N ALA A 120 -7.38 4.06 12.84
CA ALA A 120 -7.94 4.42 11.53
C ALA A 120 -9.46 4.24 11.45
N LYS A 121 -10.07 3.53 12.41
CA LYS A 121 -11.47 3.07 12.37
C LYS A 121 -12.47 4.18 12.07
N GLY A 122 -13.25 3.97 11.01
CA GLY A 122 -14.28 4.92 10.56
C GLY A 122 -13.75 6.19 9.89
N LYS A 123 -12.42 6.32 9.71
CA LYS A 123 -11.78 7.51 9.15
C LYS A 123 -10.89 7.22 7.95
N ALA A 124 -10.14 6.12 7.98
CA ALA A 124 -9.24 5.73 6.92
C ALA A 124 -9.24 4.21 6.72
N LEU A 125 -9.01 3.79 5.48
CA LEU A 125 -8.80 2.41 5.10
C LEU A 125 -7.38 1.97 5.48
N THR A 126 -7.23 0.77 6.05
CA THR A 126 -5.95 0.21 6.50
C THR A 126 -5.47 -0.91 5.58
N LYS A 127 -4.25 -0.80 5.07
CA LYS A 127 -3.57 -1.86 4.33
C LYS A 127 -2.35 -2.33 5.12
N VAL A 128 -2.08 -3.64 5.12
CA VAL A 128 -1.00 -4.27 5.88
C VAL A 128 0.07 -4.79 4.93
N ILE A 129 1.23 -4.14 4.92
CA ILE A 129 2.41 -4.57 4.16
C ILE A 129 3.07 -5.71 4.93
N ILE A 130 3.10 -6.90 4.34
CA ILE A 130 3.73 -8.07 4.97
C ILE A 130 5.19 -8.27 4.55
N GLU A 131 5.69 -7.59 3.52
CA GLU A 131 7.04 -7.66 2.96
C GLU A 131 7.40 -9.08 2.51
N THR A 132 6.70 -9.58 1.49
CA THR A 132 6.73 -10.97 1.04
C THR A 132 8.12 -11.51 0.74
N CYS A 133 9.04 -10.67 0.23
CA CYS A 133 10.39 -11.09 -0.11
C CYS A 133 11.27 -11.52 1.11
N LEU A 134 10.85 -11.18 2.32
CA LEU A 134 11.53 -11.58 3.57
C LEU A 134 10.88 -12.80 4.24
N LEU A 135 9.77 -13.31 3.69
CA LEU A 135 8.93 -14.32 4.31
C LEU A 135 8.93 -15.64 3.54
N THR A 136 8.87 -16.74 4.27
CA THR A 136 8.47 -18.04 3.70
C THR A 136 6.97 -18.05 3.39
N ASP A 137 6.49 -18.99 2.59
CA ASP A 137 5.06 -19.11 2.28
C ASP A 137 4.20 -19.33 3.52
N GLU A 138 4.70 -20.13 4.49
CA GLU A 138 4.05 -20.32 5.79
C GLU A 138 3.92 -18.98 6.56
N GLU A 139 4.97 -18.18 6.57
CA GLU A 139 4.97 -16.86 7.23
C GLU A 139 4.04 -15.86 6.52
N LYS A 140 3.97 -15.90 5.18
CA LYS A 140 3.02 -15.09 4.39
C LYS A 140 1.58 -15.42 4.75
N VAL A 141 1.24 -16.72 4.83
CA VAL A 141 -0.09 -17.18 5.25
C VAL A 141 -0.40 -16.66 6.65
N ARG A 142 0.49 -16.87 7.61
CA ARG A 142 0.30 -16.42 9.00
C ARG A 142 0.14 -14.89 9.11
N ALA A 143 0.93 -14.11 8.38
CA ALA A 143 0.80 -12.65 8.34
C ALA A 143 -0.55 -12.20 7.76
N CYS A 144 -1.04 -12.87 6.71
CA CYS A 144 -2.35 -12.62 6.14
C CYS A 144 -3.48 -12.96 7.11
N GLU A 145 -3.42 -14.11 7.78
CA GLU A 145 -4.42 -14.53 8.78
C GLU A 145 -4.48 -13.55 9.96
N LEU A 146 -3.34 -13.09 10.45
CA LEU A 146 -3.25 -12.07 11.50
C LEU A 146 -3.83 -10.73 11.05
N SER A 147 -3.63 -10.35 9.80
CA SER A 147 -4.20 -9.13 9.21
C SER A 147 -5.73 -9.20 9.13
N VAL A 148 -6.28 -10.34 8.70
CA VAL A 148 -7.73 -10.59 8.71
C VAL A 148 -8.28 -10.53 10.14
N LYS A 149 -7.64 -11.21 11.08
CA LYS A 149 -8.04 -11.25 12.50
C LYS A 149 -8.00 -9.85 13.15
N ALA A 150 -7.06 -9.01 12.73
CA ALA A 150 -6.95 -7.64 13.20
C ALA A 150 -8.02 -6.69 12.64
N GLY A 151 -8.73 -7.08 11.58
CA GLY A 151 -9.76 -6.27 10.93
C GLY A 151 -9.20 -5.29 9.90
N ALA A 152 -8.05 -5.58 9.29
CA ALA A 152 -7.51 -4.79 8.19
C ALA A 152 -8.40 -4.89 6.93
N ASP A 153 -8.38 -3.85 6.09
CA ASP A 153 -9.14 -3.82 4.84
C ASP A 153 -8.39 -4.48 3.68
N PHE A 154 -7.04 -4.43 3.72
CA PHE A 154 -6.15 -4.99 2.71
C PHE A 154 -4.93 -5.66 3.32
N VAL A 155 -4.40 -6.65 2.61
CA VAL A 155 -2.99 -7.06 2.71
C VAL A 155 -2.22 -6.54 1.49
N LYS A 156 -0.94 -6.20 1.67
CA LYS A 156 -0.07 -5.65 0.64
C LYS A 156 1.26 -6.40 0.61
N THR A 157 1.80 -6.66 -0.59
CA THR A 157 3.01 -7.46 -0.73
C THR A 157 4.25 -6.80 -0.17
N SER A 158 4.56 -5.57 -0.55
CA SER A 158 5.93 -5.04 -0.45
C SER A 158 5.98 -3.56 -0.18
N THR A 159 7.06 -3.12 0.48
CA THR A 159 7.39 -1.70 0.67
C THR A 159 7.96 -1.07 -0.61
N GLY A 160 8.68 -1.83 -1.43
CA GLY A 160 9.51 -1.34 -2.53
C GLY A 160 10.92 -0.92 -2.11
N PHE A 161 11.27 -1.05 -0.82
CA PHE A 161 12.56 -0.67 -0.23
C PHE A 161 13.37 -1.88 0.27
N SER A 162 12.97 -3.09 -0.12
CA SER A 162 13.67 -4.34 0.20
C SER A 162 14.18 -5.02 -1.08
N THR A 163 14.51 -6.29 -0.97
CA THR A 163 15.18 -7.06 -2.06
C THR A 163 14.24 -7.53 -3.17
N GLY A 164 12.90 -7.48 -2.95
CA GLY A 164 11.91 -7.95 -3.92
C GLY A 164 10.62 -7.14 -3.90
N GLY A 165 9.75 -7.42 -4.88
CA GLY A 165 8.46 -6.80 -5.06
C GLY A 165 7.35 -7.84 -5.22
N ALA A 166 6.22 -7.43 -5.81
CA ALA A 166 5.07 -8.29 -6.03
C ALA A 166 5.37 -9.40 -7.05
N THR A 167 4.92 -10.61 -6.74
CA THR A 167 4.91 -11.74 -7.67
C THR A 167 3.50 -12.30 -7.83
N VAL A 168 3.23 -12.91 -8.98
CA VAL A 168 1.96 -13.59 -9.26
C VAL A 168 1.69 -14.69 -8.22
N ALA A 169 2.74 -15.45 -7.84
CA ALA A 169 2.65 -16.50 -6.84
C ALA A 169 2.25 -15.97 -5.45
N ASP A 170 2.87 -14.87 -5.01
CA ASP A 170 2.55 -14.25 -3.73
C ASP A 170 1.12 -13.71 -3.70
N ILE A 171 0.68 -13.05 -4.77
CA ILE A 171 -0.69 -12.55 -4.87
C ILE A 171 -1.71 -13.68 -4.83
N ALA A 172 -1.46 -14.78 -5.55
CA ALA A 172 -2.35 -15.95 -5.54
C ALA A 172 -2.42 -16.58 -4.14
N LEU A 173 -1.27 -16.71 -3.44
CA LEU A 173 -1.21 -17.22 -2.07
C LEU A 173 -1.97 -16.31 -1.09
N MET A 174 -1.73 -15.00 -1.15
CA MET A 174 -2.39 -14.01 -0.31
C MET A 174 -3.90 -14.00 -0.55
N ARG A 175 -4.34 -13.98 -1.82
CA ARG A 175 -5.77 -14.05 -2.18
C ARG A 175 -6.44 -15.31 -1.64
N LYS A 176 -5.80 -16.46 -1.81
CA LYS A 176 -6.30 -17.74 -1.28
C LYS A 176 -6.46 -17.68 0.25
N THR A 177 -5.52 -17.04 0.94
CA THR A 177 -5.49 -16.98 2.41
C THR A 177 -6.55 -16.03 2.97
N VAL A 178 -6.68 -14.83 2.39
CA VAL A 178 -7.60 -13.81 2.93
C VAL A 178 -9.05 -13.95 2.44
N GLY A 179 -9.31 -14.86 1.49
CA GLY A 179 -10.65 -15.04 0.92
C GLY A 179 -11.01 -13.96 -0.12
N PRO A 180 -12.28 -13.92 -0.56
CA PRO A 180 -12.71 -13.06 -1.67
C PRO A 180 -12.93 -11.59 -1.27
N ASP A 181 -13.22 -11.30 0.00
CA ASP A 181 -13.75 -10.01 0.44
C ASP A 181 -12.65 -9.00 0.80
N LEU A 182 -11.53 -9.45 1.36
CA LEU A 182 -10.42 -8.58 1.72
C LEU A 182 -9.65 -8.13 0.48
N GLY A 183 -9.21 -6.86 0.45
CA GLY A 183 -8.37 -6.36 -0.63
C GLY A 183 -6.97 -6.98 -0.64
N VAL A 184 -6.38 -7.15 -1.82
CA VAL A 184 -4.98 -7.55 -1.99
C VAL A 184 -4.29 -6.52 -2.87
N LYS A 185 -3.26 -5.85 -2.32
CA LYS A 185 -2.48 -4.85 -3.05
C LYS A 185 -1.13 -5.44 -3.47
N ALA A 186 -0.86 -5.38 -4.77
CA ALA A 186 0.45 -5.70 -5.34
C ALA A 186 1.29 -4.43 -5.46
N SER A 187 2.51 -4.42 -4.96
CA SER A 187 3.43 -3.28 -5.06
C SER A 187 4.89 -3.71 -5.13
N GLY A 188 5.72 -2.83 -5.71
CA GLY A 188 7.12 -3.13 -5.98
C GLY A 188 7.31 -3.90 -7.29
N GLY A 189 8.05 -3.30 -8.22
CA GLY A 189 8.40 -3.93 -9.49
C GLY A 189 7.33 -3.95 -10.57
N VAL A 190 6.17 -3.30 -10.37
CA VAL A 190 5.10 -3.22 -11.38
C VAL A 190 5.42 -2.10 -12.37
N ARG A 191 5.70 -2.46 -13.64
CA ARG A 191 6.24 -1.54 -14.64
C ARG A 191 5.48 -1.45 -15.95
N SER A 192 4.53 -2.36 -16.19
CA SER A 192 3.80 -2.47 -17.45
C SER A 192 2.34 -2.84 -17.23
N LEU A 193 1.52 -2.62 -18.26
CA LEU A 193 0.13 -3.10 -18.29
C LEU A 193 0.07 -4.64 -18.15
N ALA A 194 1.00 -5.36 -18.78
CA ALA A 194 1.07 -6.81 -18.67
C ALA A 194 1.29 -7.30 -17.23
N ASP A 195 2.16 -6.59 -16.46
CA ASP A 195 2.35 -6.90 -15.03
C ASP A 195 1.05 -6.70 -14.27
N VAL A 196 0.34 -5.59 -14.51
CA VAL A 196 -0.93 -5.29 -13.85
C VAL A 196 -1.96 -6.38 -14.16
N GLU A 197 -2.13 -6.75 -15.42
CA GLU A 197 -3.09 -7.77 -15.85
C GLU A 197 -2.77 -9.14 -15.23
N ALA A 198 -1.50 -9.53 -15.17
CA ALA A 198 -1.07 -10.77 -14.53
C ALA A 198 -1.37 -10.80 -13.02
N LEU A 199 -1.07 -9.69 -12.32
CA LEU A 199 -1.32 -9.57 -10.88
C LEU A 199 -2.82 -9.52 -10.56
N VAL A 200 -3.61 -8.83 -11.37
CA VAL A 200 -5.08 -8.80 -11.23
C VAL A 200 -5.68 -10.18 -11.49
N ALA A 201 -5.21 -10.90 -12.50
CA ALA A 201 -5.64 -12.27 -12.77
C ALA A 201 -5.32 -13.22 -11.61
N ALA A 202 -4.23 -12.97 -10.88
CA ALA A 202 -3.85 -13.72 -9.67
C ALA A 202 -4.67 -13.32 -8.42
N GLY A 203 -5.44 -12.24 -8.47
CA GLY A 203 -6.33 -11.82 -7.39
C GLY A 203 -6.01 -10.46 -6.74
N ALA A 204 -5.10 -9.66 -7.32
CA ALA A 204 -4.88 -8.30 -6.85
C ALA A 204 -6.10 -7.41 -7.16
N THR A 205 -6.45 -6.55 -6.22
CA THR A 205 -7.54 -5.56 -6.34
C THR A 205 -7.03 -4.12 -6.23
N ARG A 206 -5.74 -3.93 -6.01
CA ARG A 206 -5.04 -2.64 -5.96
C ARG A 206 -3.60 -2.82 -6.41
N ILE A 207 -3.04 -1.81 -7.06
CA ILE A 207 -1.68 -1.82 -7.60
C ILE A 207 -0.93 -0.57 -7.10
N GLY A 208 0.18 -0.77 -6.41
CA GLY A 208 1.08 0.33 -6.06
C GLY A 208 2.19 0.46 -7.11
N ALA A 209 2.28 1.61 -7.77
CA ALA A 209 3.27 1.86 -8.80
C ALA A 209 3.69 3.34 -8.84
N SER A 210 5.00 3.58 -9.05
CA SER A 210 5.52 4.91 -9.41
C SER A 210 5.34 5.23 -10.89
N SER A 211 5.09 4.21 -11.71
CA SER A 211 4.99 4.28 -13.18
C SER A 211 3.54 4.36 -13.69
N GLY A 212 2.60 4.86 -12.87
CA GLY A 212 1.18 4.85 -13.20
C GLY A 212 0.84 5.41 -14.58
N ILE A 213 1.46 6.54 -14.96
CA ILE A 213 1.25 7.17 -16.28
C ILE A 213 1.71 6.26 -17.43
N ALA A 214 2.89 5.67 -17.33
CA ALA A 214 3.41 4.75 -18.36
C ALA A 214 2.48 3.53 -18.50
N ILE A 215 2.06 2.94 -17.38
CA ILE A 215 1.17 1.77 -17.35
C ILE A 215 -0.15 2.05 -18.07
N VAL A 216 -0.84 3.16 -17.73
CA VAL A 216 -2.15 3.48 -18.34
C VAL A 216 -2.04 3.89 -19.82
N ASN A 217 -0.86 4.30 -20.27
CA ASN A 217 -0.57 4.58 -21.67
C ASN A 217 -0.03 3.36 -22.44
N GLY A 218 0.01 2.16 -21.82
CA GLY A 218 0.51 0.94 -22.46
C GLY A 218 2.02 0.94 -22.71
N GLN A 219 2.75 1.79 -22.00
CA GLN A 219 4.20 1.89 -22.09
C GLN A 219 4.87 1.06 -20.99
N GLN A 220 6.10 0.63 -21.24
CA GLN A 220 6.93 0.00 -20.21
C GLN A 220 7.82 1.05 -19.55
N SER A 221 7.83 1.08 -18.23
CA SER A 221 8.73 1.96 -17.48
C SER A 221 10.04 1.27 -17.14
N ASN A 222 11.15 2.01 -17.30
CA ASN A 222 12.48 1.59 -16.87
C ASN A 222 12.86 2.14 -15.49
N SER A 223 11.98 2.93 -14.83
CA SER A 223 12.29 3.46 -13.51
C SER A 223 12.24 2.35 -12.46
N ALA A 224 13.34 2.19 -11.73
CA ALA A 224 13.32 1.55 -10.43
C ALA A 224 12.62 2.51 -9.44
N TYR A 225 11.96 1.94 -8.43
CA TYR A 225 11.31 2.71 -7.37
C TYR A 225 12.09 3.94 -6.97
#